data_e210fb1277c73d61f995aae40bffd8bb
#
_entry.id   e210fb1277c73d61f995aae40bffd8bb
#
_cell.length_a   1.000
_cell.length_b   1.000
_cell.length_c   1.000
_cell.angle_alpha   90.00
_cell.angle_beta   90.00
_cell.angle_gamma   90.00
#
_symmetry.space_group_name_H-M   'P 1'
#
loop_
_entity.id
_entity.type
_entity.pdbx_description
1 polymer ?
#
loop_
_entity_poly.entity_id
_entity_poly.type
_entity_poly.pdbx_seq_one_letter_code
_entity_poly.pdbx_strand_id
1 'polypeptide(L)'
;LQMGSVWRADRPQKGRFRQFTQCDIDILGDPTNLAEIELILATTTALSKICPDNAFTVRINDRGILFGMARYCGFAEEAMDSVLITLDKMDKIGFEGVEKELLENGNAPESVSRYMEILRTVTNDAEGVKKLGETLKDVMDPSVCQGLVHIMETVKDVAEAEFGLVFDPTLVRGMSYYTGTIFEVSMEGFGGS
;
A
#
# COMPACT_ATOMS: atom_id res chain seq x y z
N LEU A 1 4.23 -9.28 -20.03
CA LEU A 1 4.22 -7.84 -20.32
C LEU A 1 3.20 -7.55 -21.41
N GLN A 2 2.29 -6.65 -21.16
CA GLN A 2 1.30 -6.15 -22.11
C GLN A 2 1.38 -4.63 -22.16
N MET A 3 1.38 -4.05 -23.36
CA MET A 3 1.34 -2.60 -23.55
C MET A 3 0.26 -2.26 -24.58
N GLY A 4 -0.62 -1.32 -24.24
CA GLY A 4 -1.72 -0.95 -25.14
C GLY A 4 -2.57 0.19 -24.59
N SER A 5 -3.51 0.63 -25.42
CA SER A 5 -4.49 1.64 -25.03
C SER A 5 -5.53 1.04 -24.10
N VAL A 6 -5.80 1.73 -22.99
CA VAL A 6 -6.87 1.41 -22.06
C VAL A 6 -7.81 2.59 -21.90
N TRP A 7 -9.06 2.29 -21.49
CA TRP A 7 -10.13 3.27 -21.32
C TRP A 7 -10.71 3.16 -19.91
N ARG A 8 -10.87 4.32 -19.24
CA ARG A 8 -11.52 4.42 -17.95
C ARG A 8 -12.63 5.47 -17.96
N ALA A 9 -13.71 5.22 -17.25
CA ALA A 9 -14.84 6.14 -17.14
C ALA A 9 -14.58 7.31 -16.18
N ASP A 10 -13.33 7.57 -15.84
CA ASP A 10 -12.90 8.61 -14.91
C ASP A 10 -13.30 10.03 -15.41
N ARG A 11 -13.50 10.93 -14.45
CA ARG A 11 -13.67 12.36 -14.78
C ARG A 11 -12.34 12.91 -15.30
N PRO A 12 -12.28 13.43 -16.54
CA PRO A 12 -11.05 13.98 -17.09
C PRO A 12 -10.56 15.18 -16.28
N GLN A 13 -9.25 15.22 -16.00
CA GLN A 13 -8.58 16.34 -15.34
C GLN A 13 -7.11 16.37 -15.80
N LYS A 14 -6.34 17.38 -15.38
CA LYS A 14 -4.92 17.49 -15.75
C LYS A 14 -4.16 16.22 -15.33
N GLY A 15 -3.54 15.56 -16.30
CA GLY A 15 -2.81 14.31 -16.08
C GLY A 15 -3.67 13.04 -16.01
N ARG A 16 -5.01 13.14 -16.09
CA ARG A 16 -5.92 12.00 -16.06
C ARG A 16 -6.85 12.02 -17.27
N PHE A 17 -6.66 11.08 -18.17
CA PHE A 17 -7.41 10.95 -19.43
C PHE A 17 -8.28 9.70 -19.41
N ARG A 18 -9.37 9.72 -20.18
CA ARG A 18 -10.23 8.54 -20.36
C ARG A 18 -9.59 7.44 -21.20
N GLN A 19 -8.67 7.80 -22.08
CA GLN A 19 -7.84 6.90 -22.87
C GLN A 19 -6.37 7.22 -22.61
N PHE A 20 -5.59 6.21 -22.31
CA PHE A 20 -4.14 6.34 -22.10
C PHE A 20 -3.46 5.00 -22.43
N THR A 21 -2.15 5.01 -22.60
CA THR A 21 -1.37 3.79 -22.76
C THR A 21 -1.00 3.24 -21.39
N GLN A 22 -1.26 1.97 -21.17
CA GLN A 22 -0.86 1.23 -19.97
C GLN A 22 0.15 0.17 -20.36
N CYS A 23 1.12 -0.05 -19.47
CA CYS A 23 2.09 -1.12 -19.56
C CYS A 23 1.92 -1.99 -18.32
N ASP A 24 1.51 -3.24 -18.53
CA ASP A 24 1.25 -4.21 -17.46
C ASP A 24 2.31 -5.30 -17.45
N ILE A 25 2.71 -5.70 -16.25
CA ILE A 25 3.59 -6.83 -16.01
C ILE A 25 2.86 -7.78 -15.06
N ASP A 26 2.71 -9.04 -15.48
CA ASP A 26 2.06 -10.08 -14.68
C ASP A 26 2.99 -11.28 -14.54
N ILE A 27 3.00 -11.89 -13.37
CA ILE A 27 3.64 -13.18 -13.08
C ILE A 27 2.54 -14.15 -12.68
N LEU A 28 2.46 -15.29 -13.37
CA LEU A 28 1.43 -16.29 -13.14
C LEU A 28 2.04 -17.59 -12.62
N GLY A 29 1.36 -18.22 -11.66
CA GLY A 29 1.68 -19.55 -11.18
C GLY A 29 2.75 -19.61 -10.08
N ASP A 30 3.23 -18.47 -9.59
CA ASP A 30 4.12 -18.42 -8.41
C ASP A 30 3.31 -18.08 -7.15
N PRO A 31 3.20 -18.99 -6.17
CA PRO A 31 2.51 -18.72 -4.91
C PRO A 31 3.44 -18.14 -3.83
N THR A 32 4.69 -17.81 -4.17
CA THR A 32 5.69 -17.31 -3.24
C THR A 32 5.86 -15.80 -3.37
N ASN A 33 6.59 -15.18 -2.43
CA ASN A 33 6.89 -13.74 -2.48
C ASN A 33 7.89 -13.37 -3.59
N LEU A 34 8.37 -14.33 -4.37
CA LEU A 34 9.30 -14.07 -5.46
C LEU A 34 8.67 -13.20 -6.56
N ALA A 35 7.38 -13.41 -6.82
CA ALA A 35 6.65 -12.61 -7.80
C ALA A 35 6.63 -11.11 -7.42
N GLU A 36 6.35 -10.78 -6.17
CA GLU A 36 6.35 -9.39 -5.68
C GLU A 36 7.76 -8.79 -5.75
N ILE A 37 8.77 -9.55 -5.35
CA ILE A 37 10.18 -9.12 -5.40
C ILE A 37 10.56 -8.80 -6.86
N GLU A 38 10.30 -9.71 -7.80
CA GLU A 38 10.62 -9.51 -9.21
C GLU A 38 9.87 -8.31 -9.82
N LEU A 39 8.59 -8.12 -9.49
CA LEU A 39 7.80 -6.99 -9.99
C LEU A 39 8.34 -5.65 -9.47
N ILE A 40 8.73 -5.57 -8.21
CA ILE A 40 9.34 -4.37 -7.63
C ILE A 40 10.68 -4.08 -8.31
N LEU A 41 11.56 -5.08 -8.46
CA LEU A 41 12.87 -4.93 -9.09
C LEU A 41 12.76 -4.55 -10.58
N ALA A 42 11.86 -5.18 -11.32
CA ALA A 42 11.62 -4.86 -12.72
C ALA A 42 11.10 -3.42 -12.90
N THR A 43 10.14 -3.02 -12.06
CA THR A 43 9.55 -1.68 -12.10
C THR A 43 10.60 -0.61 -11.75
N THR A 44 11.35 -0.80 -10.67
CA THR A 44 12.36 0.16 -10.22
C THR A 44 13.54 0.26 -11.19
N THR A 45 13.97 -0.86 -11.76
CA THR A 45 14.99 -0.87 -12.83
C THR A 45 14.51 -0.16 -14.08
N ALA A 46 13.25 -0.33 -14.48
CA ALA A 46 12.71 0.38 -15.64
C ALA A 46 12.62 1.89 -15.37
N LEU A 47 12.12 2.30 -14.20
CA LEU A 47 12.00 3.70 -13.83
C LEU A 47 13.37 4.41 -13.73
N SER A 48 14.37 3.77 -13.15
CA SER A 48 15.71 4.34 -13.05
C SER A 48 16.36 4.59 -14.44
N LYS A 49 15.99 3.79 -15.45
CA LYS A 49 16.46 3.99 -16.83
C LYS A 49 15.66 5.04 -17.61
N ILE A 50 14.35 5.14 -17.32
CA ILE A 50 13.45 6.08 -18.02
C ILE A 50 13.57 7.49 -17.42
N CYS A 51 13.74 7.59 -16.09
CA CYS A 51 13.79 8.82 -15.33
C CYS A 51 15.05 8.87 -14.45
N PRO A 52 16.27 8.89 -15.04
CA PRO A 52 17.53 8.74 -14.29
C PRO A 52 17.80 9.89 -13.31
N ASP A 53 17.23 11.07 -13.56
CA ASP A 53 17.46 12.27 -12.75
C ASP A 53 16.40 12.44 -11.64
N ASN A 54 15.44 11.51 -11.51
CA ASN A 54 14.35 11.61 -10.55
C ASN A 54 14.51 10.58 -9.45
N ALA A 55 14.53 11.04 -8.20
CA ALA A 55 14.38 10.16 -7.05
C ALA A 55 12.93 9.65 -6.94
N PHE A 56 12.76 8.39 -6.60
CA PHE A 56 11.45 7.79 -6.37
C PHE A 56 11.45 6.87 -5.15
N THR A 57 10.27 6.65 -4.62
CA THR A 57 10.05 5.80 -3.45
C THR A 57 8.97 4.79 -3.75
N VAL A 58 9.23 3.54 -3.43
CA VAL A 58 8.25 2.45 -3.41
C VAL A 58 7.60 2.43 -2.02
N ARG A 59 6.31 2.72 -1.96
CA ARG A 59 5.47 2.52 -0.78
C ARG A 59 4.89 1.12 -0.85
N ILE A 60 4.99 0.33 0.21
CA ILE A 60 4.52 -1.05 0.25
C ILE A 60 3.66 -1.31 1.48
N ASN A 61 2.63 -2.12 1.34
CA ASN A 61 1.76 -2.60 2.42
C ASN A 61 1.20 -3.98 2.05
N ASP A 62 0.39 -4.55 2.93
CA ASP A 62 -0.36 -5.77 2.66
C ASP A 62 -1.81 -5.64 3.15
N ARG A 63 -2.75 -6.17 2.38
CA ARG A 63 -4.18 -6.14 2.75
C ARG A 63 -4.47 -6.87 4.05
N GLY A 64 -3.75 -7.96 4.32
CA GLY A 64 -3.87 -8.69 5.59
C GLY A 64 -3.53 -7.79 6.78
N ILE A 65 -2.50 -6.94 6.65
CA ILE A 65 -2.13 -5.97 7.68
C ILE A 65 -3.23 -4.92 7.87
N LEU A 66 -3.79 -4.38 6.78
CA LEU A 66 -4.87 -3.40 6.85
C LEU A 66 -6.09 -3.95 7.61
N PHE A 67 -6.54 -5.16 7.29
CA PHE A 67 -7.63 -5.82 7.99
C PHE A 67 -7.25 -6.21 9.43
N GLY A 68 -6.01 -6.68 9.63
CA GLY A 68 -5.48 -7.02 10.96
C GLY A 68 -5.49 -5.83 11.91
N MET A 69 -5.04 -4.66 11.45
CA MET A 69 -5.10 -3.43 12.24
C MET A 69 -6.55 -3.05 12.60
N ALA A 70 -7.47 -3.11 11.64
CA ALA A 70 -8.88 -2.79 11.89
C ALA A 70 -9.50 -3.75 12.92
N ARG A 71 -9.27 -5.07 12.79
CA ARG A 71 -9.74 -6.07 13.77
C ARG A 71 -9.16 -5.84 15.15
N TYR A 72 -7.86 -5.62 15.24
CA TYR A 72 -7.18 -5.37 16.51
C TYR A 72 -7.73 -4.14 17.24
N CYS A 73 -8.10 -3.11 16.49
CA CYS A 73 -8.69 -1.90 17.03
C CYS A 73 -10.17 -2.07 17.42
N GLY A 74 -10.81 -3.18 17.04
CA GLY A 74 -12.20 -3.50 17.41
C GLY A 74 -13.24 -2.90 16.47
N PHE A 75 -12.90 -2.63 15.19
CA PHE A 75 -13.91 -2.32 14.19
C PHE A 75 -14.76 -3.55 13.86
N ALA A 76 -16.05 -3.34 13.62
CA ALA A 76 -16.96 -4.41 13.19
C ALA A 76 -16.56 -4.92 11.78
N GLU A 77 -16.72 -6.22 11.52
CA GLU A 77 -16.37 -6.82 10.21
C GLU A 77 -17.11 -6.12 9.06
N GLU A 78 -18.37 -5.75 9.26
CA GLU A 78 -19.19 -5.06 8.26
C GLU A 78 -18.71 -3.62 7.97
N ALA A 79 -17.99 -3.02 8.91
CA ALA A 79 -17.45 -1.66 8.77
C ALA A 79 -16.06 -1.61 8.12
N MET A 80 -15.35 -2.74 8.03
CA MET A 80 -13.94 -2.76 7.63
C MET A 80 -13.68 -2.16 6.25
N ASP A 81 -14.48 -2.50 5.26
CA ASP A 81 -14.34 -1.91 3.92
C ASP A 81 -14.53 -0.39 3.94
N SER A 82 -15.49 0.11 4.71
CA SER A 82 -15.72 1.54 4.90
C SER A 82 -14.55 2.23 5.61
N VAL A 83 -13.96 1.57 6.60
CA VAL A 83 -12.76 2.06 7.31
C VAL A 83 -11.59 2.20 6.33
N LEU A 84 -11.34 1.17 5.52
CA LEU A 84 -10.25 1.20 4.53
C LEU A 84 -10.51 2.21 3.41
N ILE A 85 -11.76 2.39 2.95
CA ILE A 85 -12.13 3.44 1.98
C ILE A 85 -11.86 4.84 2.56
N THR A 86 -12.11 5.03 3.85
CA THR A 86 -11.80 6.30 4.53
C THR A 86 -10.29 6.48 4.65
N LEU A 87 -9.55 5.41 4.99
CA LEU A 87 -8.08 5.44 5.06
C LEU A 87 -7.43 5.79 3.70
N ASP A 88 -7.97 5.32 2.58
CA ASP A 88 -7.50 5.64 1.22
C ASP A 88 -7.52 7.15 0.90
N LYS A 89 -8.22 7.92 1.69
CA LYS A 89 -8.25 9.38 1.58
C LYS A 89 -7.11 10.08 2.36
N MET A 90 -6.25 9.32 3.05
CA MET A 90 -5.21 9.87 3.93
C MET A 90 -4.35 10.93 3.24
N ASP A 91 -3.91 10.69 2.01
CA ASP A 91 -3.09 11.63 1.23
C ASP A 91 -3.84 12.93 0.88
N LYS A 92 -5.19 12.94 0.93
CA LYS A 92 -6.04 14.08 0.57
C LYS A 92 -6.51 14.88 1.76
N ILE A 93 -6.93 14.21 2.84
CA ILE A 93 -7.58 14.85 3.99
C ILE A 93 -6.74 14.77 5.27
N GLY A 94 -5.62 14.06 5.26
CA GLY A 94 -4.71 13.91 6.38
C GLY A 94 -5.29 13.14 7.57
N PHE A 95 -4.49 12.98 8.62
CA PHE A 95 -4.87 12.24 9.82
C PHE A 95 -6.14 12.78 10.49
N GLU A 96 -6.27 14.09 10.64
CA GLU A 96 -7.43 14.72 11.28
C GLU A 96 -8.72 14.50 10.47
N GLY A 97 -8.61 14.57 9.14
CA GLY A 97 -9.74 14.32 8.25
C GLY A 97 -10.21 12.88 8.28
N VAL A 98 -9.27 11.92 8.29
CA VAL A 98 -9.58 10.48 8.40
C VAL A 98 -10.22 10.18 9.75
N GLU A 99 -9.65 10.66 10.86
CA GLU A 99 -10.19 10.47 12.20
C GLU A 99 -11.63 10.99 12.31
N LYS A 100 -11.87 12.21 11.82
CA LYS A 100 -13.18 12.83 11.81
C LYS A 100 -14.18 12.01 10.98
N GLU A 101 -13.83 11.63 9.76
CA GLU A 101 -14.71 10.85 8.88
C GLU A 101 -15.03 9.46 9.46
N LEU A 102 -14.05 8.79 10.09
CA LEU A 102 -14.29 7.51 10.77
C LEU A 102 -15.31 7.65 11.91
N LEU A 103 -15.25 8.73 12.69
CA LEU A 103 -16.22 9.03 13.75
C LEU A 103 -17.61 9.36 13.18
N GLU A 104 -17.67 10.16 12.11
CA GLU A 104 -18.92 10.53 11.42
C GLU A 104 -19.61 9.29 10.80
N ASN A 105 -18.84 8.30 10.38
CA ASN A 105 -19.35 7.01 9.89
C ASN A 105 -19.88 6.10 11.01
N GLY A 106 -19.91 6.55 12.27
CA GLY A 106 -20.50 5.84 13.40
C GLY A 106 -19.60 4.79 14.04
N ASN A 107 -18.30 4.79 13.76
CA ASN A 107 -17.37 3.90 14.43
C ASN A 107 -17.13 4.32 15.88
N ALA A 108 -16.84 3.35 16.76
CA ALA A 108 -16.62 3.59 18.17
C ALA A 108 -15.37 4.49 18.37
N PRO A 109 -15.45 5.57 19.17
CA PRO A 109 -14.33 6.49 19.36
C PRO A 109 -13.06 5.83 19.88
N GLU A 110 -13.18 4.79 20.70
CA GLU A 110 -12.05 4.04 21.23
C GLU A 110 -11.33 3.25 20.13
N SER A 111 -12.08 2.64 19.21
CA SER A 111 -11.52 1.93 18.04
C SER A 111 -10.80 2.90 17.12
N VAL A 112 -11.40 4.06 16.83
CA VAL A 112 -10.80 5.09 15.99
C VAL A 112 -9.52 5.63 16.63
N SER A 113 -9.55 5.98 17.92
CA SER A 113 -8.36 6.50 18.63
C SER A 113 -7.20 5.51 18.59
N ARG A 114 -7.46 4.23 18.88
CA ARG A 114 -6.44 3.17 18.84
C ARG A 114 -5.87 2.97 17.44
N TYR A 115 -6.72 3.01 16.42
CA TYR A 115 -6.29 2.89 15.03
C TYR A 115 -5.39 4.03 14.59
N MET A 116 -5.77 5.26 14.91
CA MET A 116 -4.98 6.45 14.61
C MET A 116 -3.64 6.46 15.36
N GLU A 117 -3.60 5.92 16.58
CA GLU A 117 -2.36 5.77 17.37
C GLU A 117 -1.39 4.79 16.67
N ILE A 118 -1.87 3.63 16.23
CA ILE A 118 -1.04 2.67 15.47
C ILE A 118 -0.47 3.34 14.22
N LEU A 119 -1.30 4.01 13.42
CA LEU A 119 -0.87 4.67 12.19
C LEU A 119 0.18 5.78 12.42
N ARG A 120 0.16 6.45 13.59
CA ARG A 120 1.13 7.49 13.95
C ARG A 120 2.43 6.96 14.53
N THR A 121 2.41 5.76 15.14
CA THR A 121 3.54 5.26 15.92
C THR A 121 4.35 4.17 15.24
N VAL A 122 3.76 3.47 14.27
CA VAL A 122 4.47 2.44 13.51
C VAL A 122 5.56 3.07 12.64
N THR A 123 6.77 2.49 12.66
CA THR A 123 7.86 2.95 11.81
C THR A 123 7.72 2.40 10.38
N ASN A 124 8.17 3.19 9.40
CA ASN A 124 7.95 2.91 7.97
C ASN A 124 9.05 2.00 7.37
N ASP A 125 9.47 1.01 8.13
CA ASP A 125 10.54 0.07 7.78
C ASP A 125 10.17 -1.38 8.15
N ALA A 126 11.05 -2.32 7.80
CA ALA A 126 10.85 -3.74 8.12
C ALA A 126 10.72 -4.00 9.62
N GLU A 127 11.39 -3.20 10.47
CA GLU A 127 11.30 -3.34 11.92
C GLU A 127 9.92 -2.92 12.43
N GLY A 128 9.32 -1.88 11.84
CA GLY A 128 7.93 -1.49 12.10
C GLY A 128 6.95 -2.60 11.74
N VAL A 129 7.14 -3.26 10.60
CA VAL A 129 6.32 -4.41 10.20
C VAL A 129 6.47 -5.59 11.17
N LYS A 130 7.69 -5.90 11.64
CA LYS A 130 7.93 -6.96 12.64
C LYS A 130 7.18 -6.66 13.95
N LYS A 131 7.31 -5.47 14.49
CA LYS A 131 6.62 -5.04 15.72
C LYS A 131 5.10 -5.05 15.57
N LEU A 132 4.60 -4.62 14.40
CA LEU A 132 3.19 -4.66 14.10
C LEU A 132 2.69 -6.11 14.03
N GLY A 133 3.46 -7.03 13.42
CA GLY A 133 3.15 -8.46 13.39
C GLY A 133 3.02 -9.08 14.78
N GLU A 134 3.89 -8.73 15.72
CA GLU A 134 3.77 -9.18 17.12
C GLU A 134 2.50 -8.64 17.81
N THR A 135 2.13 -7.40 17.48
CA THR A 135 0.92 -6.77 18.01
C THR A 135 -0.36 -7.43 17.46
N LEU A 136 -0.36 -7.81 16.18
CA LEU A 136 -1.52 -8.32 15.47
C LEU A 136 -1.64 -9.85 15.44
N LYS A 137 -0.72 -10.58 16.07
CA LYS A 137 -0.62 -12.06 15.99
C LYS A 137 -1.88 -12.83 16.35
N ASP A 138 -2.74 -12.28 17.21
CA ASP A 138 -3.96 -12.93 17.66
C ASP A 138 -5.17 -12.67 16.72
N VAL A 139 -5.04 -11.75 15.77
CA VAL A 139 -6.11 -11.30 14.87
C VAL A 139 -5.76 -11.43 13.39
N MET A 140 -4.52 -11.82 13.08
CA MET A 140 -4.00 -11.94 11.72
C MET A 140 -3.01 -13.11 11.64
N ASP A 141 -2.90 -13.75 10.46
CA ASP A 141 -1.86 -14.75 10.21
C ASP A 141 -0.47 -14.08 10.27
N PRO A 142 0.43 -14.54 11.15
CA PRO A 142 1.79 -13.99 11.26
C PRO A 142 2.60 -14.07 9.97
N SER A 143 2.30 -15.01 9.06
CA SER A 143 2.98 -15.18 7.78
C SER A 143 2.87 -13.93 6.89
N VAL A 144 1.82 -13.13 7.04
CA VAL A 144 1.61 -11.88 6.29
C VAL A 144 2.74 -10.88 6.57
N CYS A 145 2.99 -10.56 7.84
CA CYS A 145 4.08 -9.65 8.20
C CYS A 145 5.46 -10.26 7.89
N GLN A 146 5.64 -11.55 8.10
CA GLN A 146 6.89 -12.24 7.76
C GLN A 146 7.18 -12.16 6.25
N GLY A 147 6.16 -12.39 5.42
CA GLY A 147 6.26 -12.27 3.96
C GLY A 147 6.62 -10.84 3.54
N LEU A 148 5.94 -9.82 4.08
CA LEU A 148 6.22 -8.43 3.75
C LEU A 148 7.65 -8.03 4.16
N VAL A 149 8.10 -8.44 5.35
CA VAL A 149 9.49 -8.22 5.80
C VAL A 149 10.47 -8.89 4.84
N HIS A 150 10.21 -10.15 4.45
CA HIS A 150 11.07 -10.87 3.51
C HIS A 150 11.17 -10.13 2.17
N ILE A 151 10.05 -9.66 1.62
CA ILE A 151 10.05 -8.85 0.39
C ILE A 151 10.92 -7.60 0.57
N MET A 152 10.71 -6.83 1.63
CA MET A 152 11.42 -5.57 1.86
C MET A 152 12.94 -5.78 2.03
N GLU A 153 13.33 -6.78 2.83
CA GLU A 153 14.75 -7.09 3.07
C GLU A 153 15.42 -7.60 1.78
N THR A 154 14.78 -8.54 1.07
CA THR A 154 15.34 -9.10 -0.18
C THR A 154 15.46 -8.04 -1.26
N VAL A 155 14.42 -7.24 -1.48
CA VAL A 155 14.48 -6.14 -2.47
C VAL A 155 15.61 -5.17 -2.16
N LYS A 156 15.79 -4.81 -0.89
CA LYS A 156 16.87 -3.92 -0.45
C LYS A 156 18.26 -4.50 -0.70
N ASP A 157 18.40 -5.83 -0.51
CA ASP A 157 19.71 -6.51 -0.64
C ASP A 157 20.12 -6.73 -2.10
N VAL A 158 19.16 -6.93 -3.03
CA VAL A 158 19.46 -7.30 -4.42
C VAL A 158 19.19 -6.20 -5.44
N ALA A 159 18.57 -5.08 -5.05
CA ALA A 159 18.28 -4.00 -5.97
C ALA A 159 19.57 -3.32 -6.48
N GLU A 160 19.68 -3.20 -7.81
CA GLU A 160 20.76 -2.46 -8.44
C GLU A 160 20.46 -0.95 -8.57
N ALA A 161 19.17 -0.60 -8.61
CA ALA A 161 18.71 0.79 -8.69
C ALA A 161 18.63 1.41 -7.29
N GLU A 162 18.96 2.69 -7.18
CA GLU A 162 18.76 3.46 -5.95
C GLU A 162 17.33 4.00 -5.89
N PHE A 163 16.60 3.65 -4.84
CA PHE A 163 15.25 4.15 -4.56
C PHE A 163 14.90 4.02 -3.07
N GLY A 164 13.92 4.79 -2.62
CA GLY A 164 13.33 4.60 -1.30
C GLY A 164 12.40 3.40 -1.28
N LEU A 165 12.46 2.56 -0.24
CA LEU A 165 11.49 1.50 0.01
C LEU A 165 10.96 1.68 1.43
N VAL A 166 9.65 1.98 1.54
CA VAL A 166 9.02 2.29 2.83
C VAL A 166 7.76 1.47 3.04
N PHE A 167 7.60 0.92 4.23
CA PHE A 167 6.31 0.42 4.69
C PHE A 167 5.37 1.58 4.94
N ASP A 168 4.20 1.52 4.34
CA ASP A 168 3.19 2.57 4.52
C ASP A 168 1.85 1.97 4.99
N PRO A 169 1.55 2.03 6.28
CA PRO A 169 0.32 1.48 6.85
C PRO A 169 -0.94 2.17 6.35
N THR A 170 -0.81 3.32 5.68
CA THR A 170 -1.94 4.06 5.11
C THR A 170 -2.18 3.78 3.63
N LEU A 171 -1.27 3.05 2.99
CA LEU A 171 -1.42 2.67 1.59
C LEU A 171 -2.56 1.67 1.44
N VAL A 172 -3.65 2.11 0.84
CA VAL A 172 -4.83 1.30 0.49
C VAL A 172 -5.03 1.40 -1.00
N ARG A 173 -5.16 0.28 -1.70
CA ARG A 173 -5.38 0.23 -3.14
C ARG A 173 -6.34 -0.90 -3.51
N GLY A 174 -7.12 -0.67 -4.58
CA GLY A 174 -7.90 -1.70 -5.24
C GLY A 174 -8.76 -2.55 -4.32
N MET A 175 -9.60 -1.93 -3.50
CA MET A 175 -10.38 -2.57 -2.41
C MET A 175 -11.04 -3.90 -2.76
N SER A 176 -11.49 -4.06 -4.00
CA SER A 176 -12.15 -5.28 -4.50
C SER A 176 -11.25 -6.15 -5.40
N TYR A 177 -10.04 -5.72 -5.72
CA TYR A 177 -9.21 -6.36 -6.74
C TYR A 177 -7.96 -7.03 -6.15
N TYR A 178 -7.20 -6.33 -5.32
CA TYR A 178 -5.98 -6.87 -4.70
C TYR A 178 -6.30 -7.69 -3.45
N THR A 179 -5.52 -8.76 -3.19
CA THR A 179 -5.76 -9.71 -2.09
C THR A 179 -4.62 -9.84 -1.10
N GLY A 180 -3.40 -9.44 -1.46
CA GLY A 180 -2.19 -9.56 -0.65
C GLY A 180 -1.39 -8.26 -0.63
N THR A 181 -0.10 -8.39 -0.93
CA THR A 181 0.84 -7.28 -0.98
C THR A 181 0.45 -6.25 -2.05
N ILE A 182 0.51 -5.00 -1.68
CA ILE A 182 0.27 -3.85 -2.55
C ILE A 182 1.47 -2.92 -2.51
N PHE A 183 1.84 -2.35 -3.66
CA PHE A 183 2.88 -1.32 -3.70
C PHE A 183 2.56 -0.24 -4.73
N GLU A 184 3.09 0.93 -4.50
CA GLU A 184 2.94 2.11 -5.33
C GLU A 184 4.26 2.87 -5.39
N VAL A 185 4.59 3.39 -6.56
CA VAL A 185 5.76 4.22 -6.73
C VAL A 185 5.35 5.69 -6.72
N SER A 186 5.95 6.46 -5.84
CA SER A 186 5.85 7.92 -5.80
C SER A 186 7.14 8.55 -6.31
N MET A 187 7.01 9.60 -7.14
CA MET A 187 8.12 10.35 -7.70
C MET A 187 7.82 11.84 -7.60
N GLU A 188 8.79 12.62 -7.14
CA GLU A 188 8.61 14.06 -6.99
C GLU A 188 8.37 14.73 -8.36
N GLY A 189 7.40 15.62 -8.43
CA GLY A 189 7.00 16.30 -9.67
C GLY A 189 6.02 15.53 -10.56
N PHE A 190 5.74 14.26 -10.25
CA PHE A 190 4.73 13.46 -10.93
C PHE A 190 3.50 13.29 -10.04
N GLY A 191 2.51 14.14 -10.23
CA GLY A 191 1.24 14.13 -9.49
C GLY A 191 0.17 13.22 -10.11
N GLY A 192 0.55 12.07 -10.64
CA GLY A 192 -0.36 11.08 -11.19
C GLY A 192 -0.43 9.86 -10.28
N SER A 193 -1.58 9.60 -9.73
CA SER A 193 -1.92 8.30 -9.13
C SER A 193 -2.70 7.49 -10.14
#